data_e616c81d1b7748ffbf2462ccb78a57ee
#
_entry.id   e616c81d1b7748ffbf2462ccb78a57ee
#
_cell.length_a   1.000
_cell.length_b   1.000
_cell.length_c   1.000
_cell.angle_alpha   90.00
_cell.angle_beta   90.00
_cell.angle_gamma   90.00
#
_symmetry.space_group_name_H-M   'P 1'
#
loop_
_entity.id
_entity.type
_entity.pdbx_description
1 polymer ?
#
loop_
_entity_poly.entity_id
_entity_poly.type
_entity_poly.pdbx_seq_one_letter_code
_entity_poly.pdbx_strand_id
1 'polypeptide(L)'
;HHDAFNGETEEGRKHLKRGGQRIYTAIAYLNEVEEGGATEFRDLNISVPPTKRSILVWKNVLPGTTKVHPLSLHAGRPVTGGEKYAFNLWFRENKFV
;
A
#
# COMPACT_ATOMS: atom_id res chain seq x y z
N HIS A 1 -2.23 -3.33 7.75
CA HIS A 1 -3.20 -2.25 7.49
C HIS A 1 -3.69 -2.27 6.06
N HIS A 2 -4.75 -1.53 5.80
CA HIS A 2 -5.28 -1.27 4.47
C HIS A 2 -4.95 0.17 4.09
N ASP A 3 -4.59 0.40 2.82
CA ASP A 3 -4.37 1.75 2.32
C ASP A 3 -5.68 2.41 1.88
N ALA A 4 -6.67 1.62 1.49
CA ALA A 4 -8.00 2.14 1.17
C ALA A 4 -8.69 2.65 2.44
N PHE A 5 -9.39 3.77 2.32
CA PHE A 5 -10.10 4.37 3.44
C PHE A 5 -11.40 3.63 3.74
N ASN A 6 -11.70 3.48 5.03
CA ASN A 6 -12.94 2.87 5.47
C ASN A 6 -14.06 3.93 5.47
N GLY A 7 -15.01 3.78 4.57
CA GLY A 7 -16.16 4.71 4.45
C GLY A 7 -17.16 4.62 5.58
N GLU A 8 -17.02 3.64 6.48
CA GLU A 8 -17.90 3.49 7.63
C GLU A 8 -17.44 4.32 8.83
N THR A 9 -16.20 4.82 8.81
CA THR A 9 -15.67 5.67 9.88
C THR A 9 -15.74 7.13 9.49
N GLU A 10 -15.85 8.00 10.50
CA GLU A 10 -15.86 9.44 10.28
C GLU A 10 -14.54 9.93 9.65
N GLU A 11 -13.44 9.44 10.16
CA GLU A 11 -12.12 9.80 9.64
C GLU A 11 -11.94 9.34 8.19
N GLY A 12 -12.37 8.09 7.89
CA GLY A 12 -12.33 7.59 6.52
C GLY A 12 -13.17 8.43 5.57
N ARG A 13 -14.35 8.83 5.98
CA ARG A 13 -15.21 9.71 5.18
C ARG A 13 -14.59 11.07 4.91
N LYS A 14 -13.85 11.64 5.86
CA LYS A 14 -13.11 12.88 5.66
C LYS A 14 -12.07 12.75 4.55
N HIS A 15 -11.31 11.66 4.58
CA HIS A 15 -10.30 11.40 3.56
C HIS A 15 -10.93 11.15 2.19
N LEU A 16 -12.07 10.46 2.13
CA LEU A 16 -12.77 10.20 0.89
C LEU A 16 -13.26 11.46 0.19
N LYS A 17 -13.60 12.49 0.95
CA LYS A 17 -14.03 13.79 0.39
C LYS A 17 -12.91 14.53 -0.33
N ARG A 18 -11.66 14.21 -0.04
CA ARG A 18 -10.48 14.87 -0.62
C ARG A 18 -9.78 13.98 -1.64
N GLY A 19 -10.35 13.89 -2.84
CA GLY A 19 -9.77 13.12 -3.94
C GLY A 19 -10.32 11.71 -4.06
N GLY A 20 -11.25 11.29 -3.22
CA GLY A 20 -11.85 9.96 -3.27
C GLY A 20 -10.95 8.86 -2.72
N GLN A 21 -11.25 7.62 -3.10
CA GLN A 21 -10.58 6.43 -2.60
C GLN A 21 -9.19 6.23 -3.20
N ARG A 22 -8.31 5.61 -2.46
CA ARG A 22 -7.00 5.13 -2.94
C ARG A 22 -7.22 3.80 -3.67
N ILE A 23 -7.18 3.83 -4.99
CA ILE A 23 -7.46 2.67 -5.83
C ILE A 23 -6.25 1.74 -5.95
N TYR A 24 -5.08 2.33 -6.20
CA TYR A 24 -3.82 1.60 -6.31
C TYR A 24 -2.78 2.17 -5.37
N THR A 25 -1.93 1.28 -4.86
CA THR A 25 -0.69 1.66 -4.17
C THR A 25 0.50 1.13 -4.97
N ALA A 26 1.51 1.96 -5.12
CA ALA A 26 2.80 1.58 -5.69
C ALA A 26 3.89 1.91 -4.68
N ILE A 27 4.80 0.96 -4.43
CA ILE A 27 5.98 1.18 -3.62
C ILE A 27 7.20 1.05 -4.52
N ALA A 28 8.02 2.09 -4.58
CA ALA A 28 9.29 2.07 -5.29
C ALA A 28 10.42 1.83 -4.30
N TYR A 29 11.23 0.80 -4.54
CA TYR A 29 12.37 0.45 -3.70
C TYR A 29 13.64 1.05 -4.28
N LEU A 30 14.32 1.90 -3.50
CA LEU A 30 15.42 2.74 -3.99
C LEU A 30 16.80 2.15 -3.76
N ASN A 31 16.92 1.26 -2.79
CA ASN A 31 18.21 0.66 -2.43
C ASN A 31 18.10 -0.82 -2.15
N GLU A 32 19.25 -1.49 -2.11
CA GLU A 32 19.33 -2.87 -1.66
C GLU A 32 19.31 -2.89 -0.14
N VAL A 33 18.43 -3.70 0.45
CA VAL A 33 18.31 -3.86 1.90
C VAL A 33 19.03 -5.12 2.31
N GLU A 34 19.94 -4.99 3.25
CA GLU A 34 20.77 -6.11 3.69
C GLU A 34 19.95 -7.26 4.30
N GLU A 35 19.01 -6.94 5.17
CA GLU A 35 18.17 -7.95 5.82
C GLU A 35 16.82 -7.36 6.26
N GLY A 36 15.75 -8.09 5.98
CA GLY A 36 14.41 -7.69 6.37
C GLY A 36 13.75 -6.70 5.42
N GLY A 37 12.75 -5.99 5.89
CA GLY A 37 12.08 -4.93 5.15
C GLY A 37 11.09 -5.39 4.09
N ALA A 38 10.69 -6.66 4.08
CA ALA A 38 9.72 -7.17 3.12
C ALA A 38 8.34 -6.53 3.30
N THR A 39 7.58 -6.46 2.21
CA THR A 39 6.16 -6.12 2.24
C THR A 39 5.38 -7.44 2.24
N GLU A 40 4.58 -7.65 3.27
CA GLU A 40 3.88 -8.92 3.48
C GLU A 40 2.38 -8.76 3.33
N PHE A 41 1.78 -9.64 2.52
CA PHE A 41 0.33 -9.78 2.38
C PHE A 41 -0.05 -11.10 3.05
N ARG A 42 -0.35 -11.03 4.34
CA ARG A 42 -0.58 -12.22 5.18
C ARG A 42 -1.66 -13.14 4.63
N ASP A 43 -2.80 -12.59 4.24
CA ASP A 43 -3.94 -13.39 3.82
C ASP A 43 -3.74 -14.01 2.43
N LEU A 44 -2.77 -13.54 1.67
CA LEU A 44 -2.35 -14.12 0.39
C LEU A 44 -1.13 -15.04 0.55
N ASN A 45 -0.54 -15.05 1.74
CA ASN A 45 0.71 -15.78 2.01
C ASN A 45 1.83 -15.37 1.04
N ILE A 46 1.92 -14.07 0.78
CA ILE A 46 2.93 -13.48 -0.11
C ILE A 46 3.82 -12.54 0.69
N SER A 47 5.13 -12.68 0.49
CA SER A 47 6.13 -11.78 1.06
C SER A 47 7.02 -11.30 -0.07
N VAL A 48 7.08 -9.98 -0.26
CA VAL A 48 7.83 -9.36 -1.35
C VAL A 48 9.07 -8.69 -0.77
N PRO A 49 10.28 -9.17 -1.14
CA PRO A 49 11.50 -8.53 -0.66
C PRO A 49 11.69 -7.13 -1.27
N PRO A 50 12.37 -6.22 -0.56
CA PRO A 50 12.63 -4.87 -1.06
C PRO A 50 13.77 -4.88 -2.08
N THR A 51 13.47 -5.29 -3.30
CA THR A 51 14.46 -5.41 -4.37
C THR A 51 14.76 -4.05 -4.98
N LYS A 52 16.02 -3.65 -4.98
CA LYS A 52 16.48 -2.38 -5.57
C LYS A 52 15.98 -2.20 -7.00
N ARG A 53 15.50 -1.00 -7.31
CA ARG A 53 14.98 -0.62 -8.63
C ARG A 53 13.74 -1.39 -9.05
N SER A 54 12.96 -1.89 -8.09
CA SER A 54 11.68 -2.53 -8.38
C SER A 54 10.54 -1.68 -7.86
N ILE A 55 9.36 -1.92 -8.43
CA ILE A 55 8.12 -1.28 -8.02
C ILE A 55 7.12 -2.38 -7.75
N LEU A 56 6.51 -2.34 -6.56
CA LEU A 56 5.41 -3.23 -6.20
C LEU A 56 4.10 -2.44 -6.31
N VAL A 57 3.17 -2.95 -7.10
CA VAL A 57 1.86 -2.31 -7.31
C VAL A 57 0.75 -3.27 -6.94
N TRP A 58 -0.26 -2.78 -6.23
CA TRP A 58 -1.46 -3.58 -5.97
C TRP A 58 -2.71 -2.72 -5.96
N LYS A 59 -3.83 -3.38 -6.14
CA LYS A 59 -5.14 -2.74 -6.11
C LYS A 59 -5.73 -2.82 -4.71
N ASN A 60 -6.19 -1.71 -4.20
CA ASN A 60 -6.70 -1.60 -2.83
C ASN A 60 -8.20 -1.87 -2.68
N VAL A 61 -8.90 -1.96 -3.80
CA VAL A 61 -10.36 -2.08 -3.80
C VAL A 61 -10.82 -3.27 -4.63
N LEU A 62 -12.03 -3.75 -4.33
CA LEU A 62 -12.67 -4.80 -5.14
C LEU A 62 -12.92 -4.29 -6.56
N PRO A 63 -12.77 -5.15 -7.59
CA PRO A 63 -12.94 -4.75 -8.99
C PRO A 63 -14.26 -4.00 -9.23
N GLY A 64 -14.16 -2.84 -9.91
CA GLY A 64 -15.32 -2.02 -10.24
C GLY A 64 -15.98 -1.32 -9.07
N THR A 65 -15.35 -1.28 -7.91
CA THR A 65 -15.90 -0.65 -6.71
C THR A 65 -14.88 0.26 -6.04
N THR A 66 -15.33 0.98 -5.01
CA THR A 66 -14.45 1.75 -4.10
C THR A 66 -14.36 1.11 -2.71
N LYS A 67 -14.83 -0.12 -2.59
CA LYS A 67 -14.82 -0.88 -1.33
C LYS A 67 -13.48 -1.55 -1.13
N VAL A 68 -12.99 -1.54 0.11
CA VAL A 68 -11.71 -2.14 0.49
C VAL A 68 -11.64 -3.60 0.06
N HIS A 69 -10.57 -3.95 -0.65
CA HIS A 69 -10.29 -5.36 -0.98
C HIS A 69 -9.71 -6.02 0.27
N PRO A 70 -10.37 -7.05 0.83
CA PRO A 70 -9.90 -7.66 2.08
C PRO A 70 -8.50 -8.29 1.96
N LEU A 71 -8.13 -8.78 0.77
CA LEU A 71 -6.82 -9.38 0.55
C LEU A 71 -5.69 -8.35 0.38
N SER A 72 -6.00 -7.05 0.35
CA SER A 72 -5.00 -5.99 0.29
C SER A 72 -4.40 -5.64 1.65
N LEU A 73 -4.80 -6.34 2.71
CA LEU A 73 -4.21 -6.18 4.03
C LEU A 73 -2.71 -6.52 3.97
N HIS A 74 -1.88 -5.59 4.41
CA HIS A 74 -0.43 -5.76 4.30
C HIS A 74 0.31 -5.11 5.46
N ALA A 75 1.58 -5.43 5.57
CA ALA A 75 2.48 -4.84 6.56
C ALA A 75 3.89 -4.74 6.02
N GLY A 76 4.60 -3.68 6.41
CA GLY A 76 6.04 -3.61 6.22
C GLY A 76 6.72 -4.35 7.35
N ARG A 77 7.55 -5.35 7.02
CA ARG A 77 8.29 -6.09 8.03
C ARG A 77 9.51 -5.28 8.49
N PRO A 78 9.97 -5.49 9.73
CA PRO A 78 11.12 -4.75 10.25
C PRO A 78 12.37 -4.95 9.40
N VAL A 79 13.16 -3.89 9.27
CA VAL A 79 14.50 -3.96 8.71
C VAL A 79 15.43 -4.39 9.83
N THR A 80 16.09 -5.53 9.66
CA THR A 80 16.95 -6.13 10.67
C THR A 80 18.44 -5.96 10.36
N GLY A 81 18.78 -5.53 9.15
CA GLY A 81 20.13 -5.20 8.74
C GLY A 81 20.12 -4.18 7.63
N GLY A 82 20.98 -3.16 7.75
CA GLY A 82 21.07 -2.07 6.79
C GLY A 82 19.96 -1.05 6.94
N GLU A 83 19.71 -0.34 5.84
CA GLU A 83 18.70 0.70 5.78
C GLU A 83 17.77 0.45 4.59
N LYS A 84 16.53 0.90 4.69
CA LYS A 84 15.53 0.78 3.62
C LYS A 84 15.08 2.16 3.19
N TYR A 85 15.26 2.48 1.92
CA TYR A 85 14.74 3.69 1.30
C TYR A 85 13.71 3.31 0.26
N ALA A 86 12.48 3.75 0.47
CA ALA A 86 11.36 3.49 -0.42
C ALA A 86 10.39 4.65 -0.34
N PHE A 87 9.55 4.79 -1.36
CA PHE A 87 8.44 5.73 -1.29
C PHE A 87 7.17 5.13 -1.86
N ASN A 88 6.03 5.61 -1.36
CA ASN A 88 4.72 5.17 -1.77
C ASN A 88 4.06 6.20 -2.68
N LEU A 89 3.34 5.70 -3.69
CA LEU A 89 2.45 6.51 -4.51
C LEU A 89 1.05 5.92 -4.37
N TRP A 90 0.08 6.79 -4.12
CA TRP A 90 -1.32 6.38 -4.06
C TRP A 90 -2.08 7.02 -5.22
N PHE A 91 -2.71 6.17 -6.03
CA PHE A 91 -3.54 6.60 -7.15
C PHE A 91 -4.99 6.64 -6.67
N ARG A 92 -5.56 7.82 -6.60
CA ARG A 92 -6.90 8.06 -6.06
C ARG A 92 -7.93 8.17 -7.20
N GLU A 93 -9.22 8.08 -6.85
CA GLU A 93 -10.30 8.18 -7.82
C GLU A 93 -10.28 9.50 -8.58
N ASN A 94 -9.98 10.59 -7.87
CA ASN A 94 -10.06 11.94 -8.40
C ASN A 94 -8.77 12.69 -8.11
N LYS A 95 -8.60 13.79 -8.82
CA LYS A 95 -7.48 14.70 -8.55
C LYS A 95 -7.53 15.17 -7.11
N PHE A 96 -6.41 15.01 -6.40
CA PHE A 96 -6.27 15.52 -5.05
C PHE A 96 -5.91 17.01 -5.09
N VAL A 97 -6.76 17.82 -4.49
CA VAL A 97 -6.60 19.29 -4.50
C VAL A 97 -6.50 19.81 -3.07
#